data_0cf14f5db0d3ffddf965ae7f7639b001
#
_entry.id   0cf14f5db0d3ffddf965ae7f7639b001
#
_cell.length_a   1.000
_cell.length_b   1.000
_cell.length_c   1.000
_cell.angle_alpha   90.00
_cell.angle_beta   90.00
_cell.angle_gamma   90.00
#
_symmetry.space_group_name_H-M   'P 1'
#
loop_
_entity.id
_entity.type
_entity.pdbx_description
1 polymer ?
#
loop_
_entity_poly.entity_id
_entity_poly.type
_entity_poly.pdbx_seq_one_letter_code
_entity_poly.pdbx_strand_id
1 'polypeptide(L)'
;MILVGALLLCALIVPPATAAPIPKLPPALAQGETLFNTHCARCHGAGARGSAQGPSFLDKIYEPNHHADAAFYRAPELGVRAHHWKFGDMPKIPGVTREDLSQIILYIRWLQKEAGVF
;
A
#
# COMPACT_ATOMS: atom_id res chain seq x y z
N MET A 1 3.61 48.28 -41.53
CA MET A 1 4.42 47.75 -40.43
C MET A 1 3.54 46.91 -39.54
N ILE A 2 3.63 45.59 -39.65
CA ILE A 2 2.85 44.63 -38.86
C ILE A 2 3.75 44.06 -37.79
N LEU A 3 3.49 44.40 -36.50
CA LEU A 3 4.20 43.88 -35.33
C LEU A 3 3.56 42.51 -34.99
N VAL A 4 4.32 41.42 -35.28
CA VAL A 4 3.98 40.09 -34.84
C VAL A 4 4.50 39.92 -33.41
N GLY A 5 3.57 39.99 -32.44
CA GLY A 5 3.87 39.71 -31.04
C GLY A 5 4.05 38.20 -30.83
N ALA A 6 5.25 37.76 -30.49
CA ALA A 6 5.53 36.38 -30.10
C ALA A 6 5.02 36.16 -28.66
N LEU A 7 3.94 35.39 -28.50
CA LEU A 7 3.52 34.88 -27.18
C LEU A 7 4.50 33.78 -26.75
N LEU A 8 5.35 34.06 -25.76
CA LEU A 8 6.15 33.04 -25.08
C LEU A 8 5.21 32.23 -24.17
N LEU A 9 4.90 30.99 -24.59
CA LEU A 9 4.18 30.02 -23.78
C LEU A 9 5.18 29.45 -22.73
N CYS A 10 5.12 29.96 -21.50
CA CYS A 10 5.93 29.43 -20.39
C CYS A 10 5.30 28.11 -19.94
N ALA A 11 5.83 26.96 -20.40
CA ALA A 11 5.41 25.66 -19.93
C ALA A 11 5.87 25.48 -18.46
N LEU A 12 4.92 25.45 -17.54
CA LEU A 12 5.16 25.10 -16.14
C LEU A 12 5.51 23.61 -16.07
N ILE A 13 6.79 23.31 -15.89
CA ILE A 13 7.25 21.95 -15.60
C ILE A 13 6.87 21.64 -14.16
N VAL A 14 5.76 20.89 -13.97
CA VAL A 14 5.38 20.35 -12.66
C VAL A 14 6.27 19.13 -12.40
N PRO A 15 7.13 19.14 -11.36
CA PRO A 15 7.94 17.97 -11.05
C PRO A 15 7.03 16.80 -10.64
N PRO A 16 7.40 15.53 -10.93
CA PRO A 16 6.65 14.39 -10.49
C PRO A 16 6.55 14.38 -8.96
N ALA A 17 5.37 14.14 -8.43
CA ALA A 17 5.15 14.02 -6.99
C ALA A 17 5.97 12.82 -6.48
N THR A 18 7.08 13.09 -5.79
CA THR A 18 7.86 12.07 -5.11
C THR A 18 7.01 11.50 -3.97
N ALA A 19 6.80 10.17 -3.97
CA ALA A 19 6.14 9.50 -2.85
C ALA A 19 6.88 9.83 -1.55
N ALA A 20 6.14 10.20 -0.49
CA ALA A 20 6.72 10.51 0.81
C ALA A 20 7.62 9.34 1.29
N PRO A 21 8.77 9.61 1.92
CA PRO A 21 9.65 8.55 2.40
C PRO A 21 8.92 7.68 3.42
N ILE A 22 9.26 6.38 3.47
CA ILE A 22 8.77 5.47 4.53
C ILE A 22 9.38 5.95 5.85
N PRO A 23 8.59 6.14 6.91
CA PRO A 23 9.10 6.55 8.22
C PRO A 23 10.11 5.54 8.76
N LYS A 24 10.97 5.99 9.70
CA LYS A 24 11.93 5.09 10.33
C LYS A 24 11.20 4.01 11.11
N LEU A 25 11.39 2.75 10.72
CA LEU A 25 10.72 1.59 11.30
C LEU A 25 11.14 1.39 12.78
N PRO A 26 10.19 1.26 13.71
CA PRO A 26 10.47 0.81 15.07
C PRO A 26 11.08 -0.61 15.06
N PRO A 27 12.14 -0.88 15.84
CA PRO A 27 12.77 -2.21 15.87
C PRO A 27 11.81 -3.36 16.17
N ALA A 28 10.79 -3.12 16.98
CA ALA A 28 9.75 -4.11 17.30
C ALA A 28 8.91 -4.57 16.09
N LEU A 29 8.92 -3.83 14.99
CA LEU A 29 8.17 -4.15 13.78
C LEU A 29 9.04 -4.74 12.66
N ALA A 30 10.34 -4.93 12.89
CA ALA A 30 11.27 -5.42 11.88
C ALA A 30 10.90 -6.81 11.35
N GLN A 31 10.39 -7.70 12.22
CA GLN A 31 9.90 -9.01 11.81
C GLN A 31 8.66 -8.87 10.91
N GLY A 32 7.71 -8.02 11.26
CA GLY A 32 6.51 -7.76 10.46
C GLY A 32 6.83 -7.22 9.08
N GLU A 33 7.79 -6.30 8.97
CA GLU A 33 8.28 -5.80 7.69
C GLU A 33 8.90 -6.91 6.85
N THR A 34 9.78 -7.73 7.44
CA THR A 34 10.44 -8.84 6.74
C THR A 34 9.42 -9.83 6.19
N LEU A 35 8.44 -10.23 7.01
CA LEU A 35 7.38 -11.14 6.63
C LEU A 35 6.46 -10.54 5.56
N PHE A 36 6.11 -9.25 5.70
CA PHE A 36 5.34 -8.54 4.69
C PHE A 36 6.07 -8.52 3.33
N ASN A 37 7.36 -8.20 3.34
CA ASN A 37 8.17 -8.18 2.12
C ASN A 37 8.28 -9.56 1.48
N THR A 38 8.32 -10.62 2.27
CA THR A 38 8.40 -12.01 1.78
C THR A 38 7.08 -12.48 1.16
N HIS A 39 5.94 -12.18 1.78
CA HIS A 39 4.67 -12.81 1.43
C HIS A 39 3.69 -11.88 0.71
N CYS A 40 3.79 -10.56 0.89
CA CYS A 40 2.75 -9.60 0.49
C CYS A 40 3.24 -8.55 -0.51
N ALA A 41 4.47 -8.06 -0.38
CA ALA A 41 4.97 -6.91 -1.12
C ALA A 41 5.02 -7.13 -2.63
N ARG A 42 5.16 -8.37 -3.11
CA ARG A 42 5.12 -8.70 -4.55
C ARG A 42 3.87 -8.13 -5.24
N CYS A 43 2.73 -8.16 -4.55
CA CYS A 43 1.47 -7.66 -5.07
C CYS A 43 1.11 -6.29 -4.47
N HIS A 44 1.34 -6.10 -3.16
CA HIS A 44 0.91 -4.90 -2.44
C HIS A 44 1.96 -3.79 -2.35
N GLY A 45 3.12 -4.01 -2.96
CA GLY A 45 4.20 -3.03 -3.05
C GLY A 45 5.00 -2.85 -1.75
N ALA A 46 6.22 -2.36 -1.86
CA ALA A 46 7.05 -2.01 -0.71
C ALA A 46 6.36 -0.94 0.14
N GLY A 47 6.39 -1.11 1.47
CA GLY A 47 5.69 -0.20 2.38
C GLY A 47 4.18 -0.20 2.18
N ALA A 48 3.61 -1.27 1.67
CA ALA A 48 2.17 -1.45 1.45
C ALA A 48 1.53 -0.40 0.53
N ARG A 49 2.30 0.21 -0.38
CA ARG A 49 1.87 1.32 -1.26
C ARG A 49 1.15 0.89 -2.52
N GLY A 50 0.94 -0.41 -2.69
CA GLY A 50 0.34 -0.97 -3.90
C GLY A 50 1.32 -1.16 -5.05
N SER A 51 0.86 -1.85 -6.08
CA SER A 51 1.57 -2.07 -7.34
C SER A 51 0.58 -2.24 -8.48
N ALA A 52 1.07 -2.61 -9.66
CA ALA A 52 0.19 -2.99 -10.78
C ALA A 52 -0.60 -4.30 -10.52
N GLN A 53 -0.21 -5.11 -9.51
CA GLN A 53 -0.83 -6.39 -9.19
C GLN A 53 -1.79 -6.37 -7.99
N GLY A 54 -1.72 -5.34 -7.14
CA GLY A 54 -2.55 -5.28 -5.95
C GLY A 54 -2.67 -3.90 -5.33
N PRO A 55 -3.71 -3.68 -4.53
CA PRO A 55 -4.01 -2.38 -3.95
C PRO A 55 -3.03 -1.96 -2.86
N SER A 56 -2.94 -0.65 -2.66
CA SER A 56 -2.28 -0.06 -1.51
C SER A 56 -3.10 -0.31 -0.24
N PHE A 57 -2.45 -0.76 0.84
CA PHE A 57 -3.10 -0.81 2.16
C PHE A 57 -3.12 0.54 2.87
N LEU A 58 -2.54 1.58 2.25
CA LEU A 58 -2.61 2.96 2.75
C LEU A 58 -3.84 3.71 2.22
N ASP A 59 -4.71 3.05 1.47
CA ASP A 59 -6.00 3.58 1.09
C ASP A 59 -6.97 3.55 2.29
N LYS A 60 -7.81 4.59 2.41
CA LYS A 60 -8.80 4.76 3.49
C LYS A 60 -9.73 3.56 3.66
N ILE A 61 -9.99 2.82 2.57
CA ILE A 61 -10.84 1.62 2.62
C ILE A 61 -10.28 0.53 3.53
N TYR A 62 -8.97 0.55 3.82
CA TYR A 62 -8.31 -0.43 4.70
C TYR A 62 -8.21 0.03 6.16
N GLU A 63 -8.86 1.14 6.53
CA GLU A 63 -8.96 1.55 7.93
C GLU A 63 -9.61 0.46 8.81
N PRO A 64 -9.31 0.39 10.12
CA PRO A 64 -9.82 -0.66 11.01
C PRO A 64 -11.35 -0.76 11.07
N ASN A 65 -12.07 0.35 10.90
CA ASN A 65 -13.52 0.37 10.92
C ASN A 65 -14.18 -0.26 9.68
N HIS A 66 -13.43 -0.37 8.56
CA HIS A 66 -13.93 -1.00 7.33
C HIS A 66 -13.28 -2.36 7.09
N HIS A 67 -11.95 -2.46 7.23
CA HIS A 67 -11.20 -3.71 7.17
C HIS A 67 -10.51 -3.96 8.51
N ALA A 68 -11.24 -4.56 9.46
CA ALA A 68 -10.68 -4.98 10.74
C ALA A 68 -9.57 -6.02 10.56
N ASP A 69 -8.74 -6.23 11.59
CA ASP A 69 -7.62 -7.18 11.55
C ASP A 69 -8.05 -8.59 11.11
N ALA A 70 -9.27 -9.02 11.47
CA ALA A 70 -9.84 -10.29 11.02
C ALA A 70 -9.89 -10.42 9.48
N ALA A 71 -10.05 -9.33 8.73
CA ALA A 71 -10.02 -9.36 7.27
C ALA A 71 -8.62 -9.66 6.75
N PHE A 72 -7.58 -9.12 7.40
CA PHE A 72 -6.18 -9.39 7.05
C PHE A 72 -5.76 -10.83 7.37
N TYR A 73 -6.33 -11.46 8.41
CA TYR A 73 -6.13 -12.90 8.65
C TYR A 73 -6.81 -13.75 7.58
N ARG A 74 -8.08 -13.46 7.25
CA ARG A 74 -8.85 -14.26 6.30
C ARG A 74 -8.35 -14.17 4.87
N ALA A 75 -7.86 -13.02 4.44
CA ALA A 75 -7.47 -12.79 3.06
C ALA A 75 -6.39 -13.77 2.57
N PRO A 76 -5.24 -13.96 3.24
CA PRO A 76 -4.26 -14.96 2.81
C PRO A 76 -4.71 -16.40 3.05
N GLU A 77 -5.55 -16.66 4.06
CA GLU A 77 -6.04 -18.01 4.37
C GLU A 77 -7.04 -18.52 3.31
N LEU A 78 -7.93 -17.65 2.85
CA LEU A 78 -9.08 -18.03 2.01
C LEU A 78 -9.02 -17.46 0.59
N GLY A 79 -8.16 -16.47 0.35
CA GLY A 79 -8.25 -15.62 -0.83
C GLY A 79 -9.37 -14.59 -0.70
N VAL A 80 -9.44 -13.66 -1.63
CA VAL A 80 -10.46 -12.61 -1.67
C VAL A 80 -11.01 -12.48 -3.07
N ARG A 81 -12.34 -12.55 -3.22
CA ARG A 81 -12.99 -12.16 -4.46
C ARG A 81 -12.90 -10.64 -4.61
N ALA A 82 -12.52 -10.16 -5.80
CA ALA A 82 -12.41 -8.73 -6.08
C ALA A 82 -13.75 -8.02 -5.84
N HIS A 83 -13.74 -6.93 -5.07
CA HIS A 83 -14.94 -6.18 -4.74
C HIS A 83 -14.72 -4.65 -4.63
N HIS A 84 -13.51 -4.17 -4.33
CA HIS A 84 -13.18 -2.75 -4.30
C HIS A 84 -12.35 -2.31 -5.50
N TRP A 85 -11.55 -3.23 -6.06
CA TRP A 85 -10.52 -2.92 -7.04
C TRP A 85 -10.64 -3.80 -8.28
N LYS A 86 -9.97 -3.41 -9.36
CA LYS A 86 -9.95 -4.13 -10.64
C LYS A 86 -8.66 -4.93 -10.85
N PHE A 87 -7.97 -5.31 -9.78
CA PHE A 87 -6.75 -6.14 -9.86
C PHE A 87 -7.03 -7.64 -10.07
N GLY A 88 -8.31 -8.06 -10.02
CA GLY A 88 -8.70 -9.47 -9.97
C GLY A 88 -8.77 -9.99 -8.53
N ASP A 89 -9.02 -11.29 -8.40
CA ASP A 89 -9.13 -11.96 -7.10
C ASP A 89 -7.75 -12.09 -6.46
N MET A 90 -7.66 -11.90 -5.14
CA MET A 90 -6.46 -12.23 -4.39
C MET A 90 -6.40 -13.74 -4.16
N PRO A 91 -5.34 -14.45 -4.56
CA PRO A 91 -5.20 -15.87 -4.29
C PRO A 91 -4.89 -16.09 -2.80
N LYS A 92 -5.08 -17.34 -2.34
CA LYS A 92 -4.55 -17.79 -1.04
C LYS A 92 -3.02 -17.70 -1.05
N ILE A 93 -2.45 -17.40 0.11
CA ILE A 93 -1.01 -17.31 0.30
C ILE A 93 -0.56 -18.47 1.19
N PRO A 94 -0.13 -19.61 0.61
CA PRO A 94 0.33 -20.73 1.42
C PRO A 94 1.64 -20.42 2.13
N GLY A 95 1.87 -21.07 3.27
CA GLY A 95 3.14 -20.98 4.01
C GLY A 95 3.27 -19.79 4.93
N VAL A 96 2.26 -18.92 5.05
CA VAL A 96 2.20 -17.88 6.07
C VAL A 96 1.35 -18.36 7.26
N THR A 97 1.92 -18.32 8.47
CA THR A 97 1.24 -18.75 9.69
C THR A 97 0.40 -17.61 10.30
N ARG A 98 -0.48 -17.94 11.25
CA ARG A 98 -1.24 -16.89 11.98
C ARG A 98 -0.32 -16.01 12.83
N GLU A 99 0.76 -16.57 13.38
CA GLU A 99 1.80 -15.80 14.07
C GLU A 99 2.46 -14.80 13.12
N ASP A 100 2.85 -15.24 11.93
CA ASP A 100 3.41 -14.37 10.91
C ASP A 100 2.42 -13.26 10.55
N LEU A 101 1.15 -13.61 10.35
CA LEU A 101 0.10 -12.64 10.06
C LEU A 101 -0.08 -11.62 11.18
N SER A 102 0.06 -12.01 12.44
CA SER A 102 -0.01 -11.07 13.56
C SER A 102 1.07 -9.99 13.45
N GLN A 103 2.30 -10.37 13.11
CA GLN A 103 3.43 -9.44 12.92
C GLN A 103 3.23 -8.57 11.67
N ILE A 104 2.77 -9.16 10.57
CA ILE A 104 2.46 -8.44 9.33
C ILE A 104 1.38 -7.38 9.58
N ILE A 105 0.31 -7.72 10.30
CA ILE A 105 -0.78 -6.79 10.62
C ILE A 105 -0.28 -5.62 11.46
N LEU A 106 0.53 -5.87 12.49
CA LEU A 106 1.14 -4.79 13.28
C LEU A 106 1.94 -3.83 12.40
N TYR A 107 2.74 -4.35 11.47
CA TYR A 107 3.49 -3.54 10.52
C TYR A 107 2.56 -2.72 9.60
N ILE A 108 1.53 -3.34 9.01
CA ILE A 108 0.56 -2.65 8.15
C ILE A 108 -0.15 -1.54 8.93
N ARG A 109 -0.62 -1.81 10.16
CA ARG A 109 -1.32 -0.82 10.98
C ARG A 109 -0.43 0.36 11.37
N TRP A 110 0.83 0.09 11.64
CA TRP A 110 1.81 1.17 11.85
C TRP A 110 1.97 2.03 10.60
N LEU A 111 2.15 1.43 9.41
CA LEU A 111 2.23 2.18 8.15
C LEU A 111 0.98 3.03 7.91
N GLN A 112 -0.20 2.49 8.19
CA GLN A 112 -1.46 3.22 8.05
C GLN A 112 -1.54 4.44 8.98
N LYS A 113 -1.09 4.30 10.23
CA LYS A 113 -1.00 5.42 11.18
C LYS A 113 -0.04 6.49 10.69
N GLU A 114 1.16 6.11 10.29
CA GLU A 114 2.17 7.05 9.77
C GLU A 114 1.68 7.77 8.49
N ALA A 115 0.85 7.11 7.71
CA ALA A 115 0.24 7.68 6.51
C ALA A 115 -1.05 8.48 6.78
N GLY A 116 -1.52 8.53 8.03
CA GLY A 116 -2.74 9.27 8.40
C GLY A 116 -4.04 8.62 7.88
N VAL A 117 -4.07 7.29 7.72
CA VAL A 117 -5.27 6.57 7.29
C VAL A 117 -6.34 6.59 8.39
N PHE A 118 -5.92 6.55 9.66
CA PHE A 118 -6.78 6.66 10.84
C PHE A 118 -6.01 7.21 12.05
#